data_06399889e9fa95f2b17932d1a6dbdf32
#
_entry.id   06399889e9fa95f2b17932d1a6dbdf32
#
_cell.length_a   1.000
_cell.length_b   1.000
_cell.length_c   1.000
_cell.angle_alpha   90.00
_cell.angle_beta   90.00
_cell.angle_gamma   90.00
#
_symmetry.space_group_name_H-M   'P 1'
#
loop_
_entity.id
_entity.type
_entity.pdbx_description
1 polymer ?
#
loop_
_entity_poly.entity_id
_entity_poly.type
_entity_poly.pdbx_seq_one_letter_code
_entity_poly.pdbx_strand_id
1 'polypeptide(L)'
;MDARPKAAGTAQLKNVMPFIHMTTRHRIFTTSFASVYPHYVAKAEKKGRKKSEVDAVICWLTGYSQHELEGQLKKQTDFETFFKEAPKLNPSRTLIKGVICGVRVEDIQEPTMREIRYLDKLVDELAKGKAMDKILRA
;
A
#
# COMPACT_ATOMS: atom_id res chain seq x y z
N MET A 1 4.95 -22.06 30.64
CA MET A 1 5.30 -21.51 30.67
C MET A 1 5.88 -20.88 30.09
N ASP A 2 5.16 -21.37 30.01
CA ASP A 2 5.32 -20.72 29.74
C ASP A 2 5.60 -20.34 29.16
N ALA A 3 4.66 -21.07 29.76
CA ALA A 3 4.68 -20.55 29.74
C ALA A 3 4.83 -20.12 29.25
N ARG A 4 4.73 -20.59 29.20
CA ARG A 4 4.65 -20.16 29.13
C ARG A 4 4.83 -19.67 28.67
N PRO A 5 4.12 -20.13 28.84
CA PRO A 5 3.97 -19.58 28.79
C PRO A 5 4.11 -19.19 28.28
N LYS A 6 3.39 -19.71 28.52
CA LYS A 6 3.41 -19.27 28.57
C LYS A 6 3.48 -18.71 28.12
N ALA A 7 2.58 -19.29 28.23
CA ALA A 7 2.53 -18.78 28.32
C ALA A 7 2.58 -18.24 27.94
N ALA A 8 1.87 -18.71 28.00
CA ALA A 8 1.87 -18.23 28.20
C ALA A 8 1.92 -17.71 27.69
N GLY A 9 1.37 -18.28 27.59
CA GLY A 9 1.27 -17.84 27.77
C GLY A 9 1.38 -17.32 26.95
N THR A 10 0.69 -17.81 26.84
CA THR A 10 0.69 -17.36 26.69
C THR A 10 0.73 -16.97 25.91
N ALA A 11 -0.22 -17.72 26.09
CA ALA A 11 -0.20 -17.38 25.99
C ALA A 11 -0.22 -16.95 25.32
N GLN A 12 -0.82 -17.36 25.23
CA GLN A 12 -0.78 -16.98 25.13
C GLN A 12 -0.81 -16.36 24.38
N LEU A 13 -1.45 -17.15 24.37
CA LEU A 13 -1.41 -16.48 24.22
C LEU A 13 -1.51 -16.25 23.37
N LYS A 14 -2.33 -16.61 23.18
CA LYS A 14 -2.30 -16.29 22.99
C LYS A 14 -2.31 -15.72 22.46
N ASN A 15 -3.10 -16.16 22.55
CA ASN A 15 -2.97 -15.51 22.52
C ASN A 15 -2.96 -14.78 21.94
N VAL A 16 -3.50 -15.18 21.92
CA VAL A 16 -3.35 -14.40 21.98
C VAL A 16 -3.39 -13.73 21.24
N MET A 17 -3.78 -13.76 20.94
CA MET A 17 -3.61 -13.14 20.77
C MET A 17 -3.75 -12.57 20.11
N PRO A 18 -4.18 -12.71 20.02
CA PRO A 18 -4.07 -12.05 19.85
C PRO A 18 -3.77 -11.39 19.33
N PHE A 19 -4.10 -11.39 19.35
CA PHE A 19 -3.59 -10.60 19.33
C PHE A 19 -3.30 -10.15 18.66
N ILE A 20 -3.63 -10.26 18.56
CA ILE A 20 -3.31 -9.74 18.26
C ILE A 20 -3.19 -9.30 17.65
N HIS A 21 -3.57 -9.12 17.89
CA HIS A 21 -3.18 -8.47 17.65
C HIS A 21 -2.63 -7.81 17.41
N MET A 22 -2.98 -7.96 17.84
CA MET A 22 -2.56 -7.34 17.68
C MET A 22 -1.88 -6.50 17.30
N THR A 23 -2.22 -6.47 17.25
CA THR A 23 -1.18 -5.50 17.02
C THR A 23 0.01 -6.00 16.23
N THR A 24 -0.02 -7.16 15.79
CA THR A 24 1.00 -7.69 14.88
C THR A 24 0.92 -6.89 13.58
N ARG A 25 2.01 -6.21 13.24
CA ARG A 25 2.07 -5.42 12.01
C ARG A 25 2.20 -6.35 10.81
N HIS A 26 1.50 -6.00 9.72
CA HIS A 26 1.63 -6.73 8.47
C HIS A 26 3.06 -6.56 7.92
N ARG A 27 3.64 -7.64 7.41
CA ARG A 27 5.00 -7.64 6.87
C ARG A 27 5.21 -6.56 5.81
N ILE A 28 4.19 -6.25 5.03
CA ILE A 28 4.28 -5.26 3.96
C ILE A 28 4.73 -3.89 4.48
N PHE A 29 4.42 -3.55 5.73
CA PHE A 29 4.76 -2.25 6.29
C PHE A 29 6.27 -2.01 6.32
N THR A 30 7.06 -3.05 6.55
CA THR A 30 8.52 -2.96 6.61
C THR A 30 9.20 -3.39 5.30
N THR A 31 8.42 -3.81 4.31
CA THR A 31 8.93 -4.14 2.98
C THR A 31 9.28 -2.86 2.25
N SER A 32 10.42 -2.81 1.56
CA SER A 32 10.79 -1.61 0.82
C SER A 32 9.82 -1.39 -0.34
N PHE A 33 9.43 -0.13 -0.54
CA PHE A 33 8.60 0.24 -1.68
C PHE A 33 9.32 -0.12 -2.98
N ALA A 34 10.64 0.06 -3.02
CA ALA A 34 11.45 -0.24 -4.20
C ALA A 34 11.39 -1.70 -4.62
N SER A 35 11.18 -2.64 -3.67
CA SER A 35 11.10 -4.06 -4.01
C SER A 35 9.76 -4.43 -4.63
N VAL A 36 8.71 -3.67 -4.37
CA VAL A 36 7.37 -3.92 -4.91
C VAL A 36 7.09 -3.09 -6.17
N TYR A 37 7.69 -1.92 -6.26
CA TYR A 37 7.49 -1.02 -7.40
C TYR A 37 7.64 -1.70 -8.77
N PRO A 38 8.67 -2.54 -9.01
CA PRO A 38 8.79 -3.22 -10.31
C PRO A 38 7.59 -4.10 -10.64
N HIS A 39 6.93 -4.65 -9.62
CA HIS A 39 5.73 -5.48 -9.83
C HIS A 39 4.56 -4.63 -10.30
N TYR A 40 4.42 -3.41 -9.78
CA TYR A 40 3.40 -2.47 -10.26
C TYR A 40 3.65 -2.12 -11.73
N VAL A 41 4.91 -1.81 -12.05
CA VAL A 41 5.28 -1.47 -13.42
C VAL A 41 5.02 -2.65 -14.36
N ALA A 42 5.44 -3.85 -13.96
CA ALA A 42 5.25 -5.05 -14.77
C ALA A 42 3.77 -5.34 -15.02
N LYS A 43 2.93 -5.20 -13.98
CA LYS A 43 1.50 -5.42 -14.09
C LYS A 43 0.88 -4.48 -15.13
N ALA A 44 1.27 -3.21 -15.11
CA ALA A 44 0.76 -2.21 -16.05
C ALA A 44 1.28 -2.45 -17.46
N GLU A 45 2.59 -2.69 -17.60
CA GLU A 45 3.21 -2.90 -18.91
C GLU A 45 2.66 -4.13 -19.62
N LYS A 46 2.34 -5.17 -18.87
CA LYS A 46 1.75 -6.39 -19.40
C LYS A 46 0.42 -6.11 -20.12
N LYS A 47 -0.25 -5.04 -19.72
CA LYS A 47 -1.54 -4.63 -20.30
C LYS A 47 -1.39 -3.43 -21.24
N GLY A 48 -0.17 -3.11 -21.65
CA GLY A 48 0.07 -2.04 -22.60
C GLY A 48 0.15 -0.64 -22.01
N ARG A 49 0.17 -0.51 -20.68
CA ARG A 49 0.31 0.78 -20.03
C ARG A 49 1.79 1.09 -19.82
N LYS A 50 2.10 2.37 -19.60
CA LYS A 50 3.49 2.81 -19.50
C LYS A 50 3.93 2.98 -18.06
N LYS A 51 5.24 2.82 -17.79
CA LYS A 51 5.83 3.11 -16.49
C LYS A 51 5.47 4.53 -16.05
N SER A 52 5.48 5.51 -16.98
CA SER A 52 5.13 6.89 -16.67
C SER A 52 3.72 7.03 -16.11
N GLU A 53 2.79 6.17 -16.53
CA GLU A 53 1.43 6.18 -16.03
C GLU A 53 1.38 5.61 -14.61
N VAL A 54 2.19 4.59 -14.31
CA VAL A 54 2.33 4.06 -12.95
C VAL A 54 2.87 5.16 -12.03
N ASP A 55 3.94 5.84 -12.47
CA ASP A 55 4.52 6.92 -11.70
C ASP A 55 3.51 8.06 -11.47
N ALA A 56 2.70 8.35 -12.49
CA ALA A 56 1.68 9.40 -12.38
C ALA A 56 0.65 9.07 -11.30
N VAL A 57 0.18 7.83 -11.21
CA VAL A 57 -0.80 7.47 -10.18
C VAL A 57 -0.16 7.50 -8.78
N ILE A 58 1.10 7.10 -8.67
CA ILE A 58 1.82 7.15 -7.40
C ILE A 58 1.98 8.61 -6.94
N CYS A 59 2.41 9.48 -7.84
CA CYS A 59 2.60 10.90 -7.53
C CYS A 59 1.28 11.58 -7.19
N TRP A 60 0.22 11.24 -7.90
CA TRP A 60 -1.12 11.76 -7.59
C TRP A 60 -1.54 11.37 -6.16
N LEU A 61 -1.32 10.12 -5.79
CA LEU A 61 -1.75 9.61 -4.48
C LEU A 61 -0.98 10.26 -3.33
N THR A 62 0.32 10.44 -3.51
CA THR A 62 1.25 10.77 -2.42
C THR A 62 1.67 12.25 -2.37
N GLY A 63 1.57 12.94 -3.48
CA GLY A 63 2.11 14.30 -3.60
C GLY A 63 3.61 14.36 -3.86
N TYR A 64 4.27 13.21 -3.99
CA TYR A 64 5.68 13.21 -4.41
C TYR A 64 5.80 13.74 -5.84
N SER A 65 6.85 14.50 -6.10
CA SER A 65 7.25 14.78 -7.48
C SER A 65 7.94 13.53 -8.04
N GLN A 66 8.16 13.52 -9.37
CA GLN A 66 8.89 12.39 -9.99
C GLN A 66 10.29 12.25 -9.38
N HIS A 67 10.96 13.37 -9.16
CA HIS A 67 12.30 13.37 -8.57
C HIS A 67 12.27 12.83 -7.13
N GLU A 68 11.27 13.25 -6.35
CA GLU A 68 11.12 12.77 -4.96
C GLU A 68 10.80 11.28 -4.91
N LEU A 69 9.95 10.82 -5.85
CA LEU A 69 9.64 9.39 -5.95
C LEU A 69 10.92 8.59 -6.21
N GLU A 70 11.74 9.05 -7.15
CA GLU A 70 13.00 8.39 -7.48
C GLU A 70 13.93 8.36 -6.28
N GLY A 71 13.93 9.42 -5.48
CA GLY A 71 14.70 9.47 -4.24
C GLY A 71 14.25 8.42 -3.23
N GLN A 72 12.94 8.24 -3.08
CA GLN A 72 12.38 7.22 -2.19
C GLN A 72 12.77 5.81 -2.66
N LEU A 73 12.75 5.58 -3.96
CA LEU A 73 13.16 4.29 -4.53
C LEU A 73 14.64 4.01 -4.26
N LYS A 74 15.50 5.01 -4.43
CA LYS A 74 16.94 4.88 -4.16
C LYS A 74 17.22 4.57 -2.70
N LYS A 75 16.50 5.19 -1.79
CA LYS A 75 16.68 4.99 -0.35
C LYS A 75 16.08 3.67 0.13
N GLN A 76 15.33 2.99 -0.72
CA GLN A 76 14.64 1.74 -0.38
C GLN A 76 13.74 1.92 0.85
N THR A 77 13.03 3.05 0.89
CA THR A 77 12.12 3.39 1.97
C THR A 77 11.03 2.32 2.10
N ASP A 78 10.73 1.90 3.32
CA ASP A 78 9.65 0.93 3.52
C ASP A 78 8.28 1.59 3.29
N PHE A 79 7.24 0.76 3.12
CA PHE A 79 5.91 1.25 2.80
C PHE A 79 5.37 2.21 3.85
N GLU A 80 5.55 1.87 5.12
CA GLU A 80 5.04 2.72 6.20
C GLU A 80 5.67 4.11 6.15
N THR A 81 7.00 4.16 6.01
CA THR A 81 7.74 5.43 5.94
C THR A 81 7.40 6.17 4.65
N PHE A 82 7.27 5.43 3.55
CA PHE A 82 6.93 6.00 2.24
C PHE A 82 5.64 6.83 2.32
N PHE A 83 4.60 6.29 2.93
CA PHE A 83 3.33 7.01 3.06
C PHE A 83 3.38 8.05 4.17
N LYS A 84 4.14 7.79 5.23
CA LYS A 84 4.30 8.75 6.33
C LYS A 84 5.02 10.02 5.87
N GLU A 85 6.01 9.88 4.98
CA GLU A 85 6.78 11.01 4.45
C GLU A 85 6.14 11.64 3.23
N ALA A 86 5.02 11.11 2.74
CA ALA A 86 4.35 11.63 1.57
C ALA A 86 4.02 13.12 1.78
N PRO A 87 4.44 14.00 0.84
CA PRO A 87 4.26 15.44 1.03
C PRO A 87 2.80 15.86 1.18
N LYS A 88 1.91 15.22 0.42
CA LYS A 88 0.49 15.55 0.50
C LYS A 88 -0.34 14.39 -0.05
N LEU A 89 -0.81 13.53 0.83
CA LEU A 89 -1.74 12.49 0.43
C LEU A 89 -3.00 13.16 -0.16
N ASN A 90 -3.39 12.70 -1.34
CA ASN A 90 -4.47 13.35 -2.09
C ASN A 90 -5.80 13.15 -1.36
N PRO A 91 -6.51 14.23 -1.02
CA PRO A 91 -7.82 14.11 -0.34
C PRO A 91 -8.84 13.32 -1.14
N SER A 92 -8.76 13.38 -2.48
CA SER A 92 -9.68 12.66 -3.36
C SER A 92 -9.45 11.16 -3.37
N ARG A 93 -8.40 10.67 -2.71
CA ARG A 93 -8.14 9.23 -2.64
C ARG A 93 -9.26 8.48 -1.95
N THR A 94 -10.06 9.15 -1.12
CA THR A 94 -11.20 8.52 -0.47
C THR A 94 -12.32 8.16 -1.45
N LEU A 95 -12.23 8.66 -2.69
CA LEU A 95 -13.16 8.28 -3.76
C LEU A 95 -12.76 6.94 -4.41
N ILE A 96 -11.59 6.41 -4.07
CA ILE A 96 -11.16 5.09 -4.54
C ILE A 96 -11.97 4.05 -3.78
N LYS A 97 -12.70 3.22 -4.52
CA LYS A 97 -13.60 2.23 -3.92
C LYS A 97 -13.51 0.91 -4.68
N GLY A 98 -14.02 -0.13 -4.07
CA GLY A 98 -14.13 -1.43 -4.69
C GLY A 98 -13.20 -2.46 -4.06
N VAL A 99 -13.13 -3.61 -4.70
CA VAL A 99 -12.40 -4.76 -4.16
C VAL A 99 -11.01 -4.84 -4.76
N ILE A 100 -10.02 -5.08 -3.93
CA ILE A 100 -8.65 -5.38 -4.35
C ILE A 100 -8.09 -6.41 -3.37
N CYS A 101 -7.43 -7.44 -3.89
CA CYS A 101 -6.88 -8.53 -3.06
C CYS A 101 -7.93 -9.13 -2.12
N GLY A 102 -9.17 -9.24 -2.59
CA GLY A 102 -10.26 -9.85 -1.84
C GLY A 102 -10.87 -9.00 -0.74
N VAL A 103 -10.48 -7.72 -0.64
CA VAL A 103 -10.95 -6.82 0.43
C VAL A 103 -11.50 -5.54 -0.20
N ARG A 104 -12.58 -5.01 0.36
CA ARG A 104 -13.09 -3.69 -0.04
C ARG A 104 -12.21 -2.62 0.56
N VAL A 105 -11.66 -1.75 -0.30
CA VAL A 105 -10.77 -0.68 0.11
C VAL A 105 -11.41 0.22 1.16
N GLU A 106 -12.68 0.55 0.96
CA GLU A 106 -13.40 1.46 1.86
C GLU A 106 -13.63 0.88 3.25
N ASP A 107 -13.45 -0.44 3.42
CA ASP A 107 -13.64 -1.10 4.71
C ASP A 107 -12.35 -1.26 5.50
N ILE A 108 -11.20 -0.90 4.93
CA ILE A 108 -9.91 -1.06 5.60
C ILE A 108 -9.74 0.01 6.67
N GLN A 109 -9.56 -0.42 7.91
CA GLN A 109 -9.47 0.48 9.07
C GLN A 109 -8.05 0.97 9.33
N GLU A 110 -7.05 0.11 9.13
CA GLU A 110 -5.66 0.45 9.42
C GLU A 110 -5.16 1.45 8.38
N PRO A 111 -4.71 2.64 8.80
CA PRO A 111 -4.40 3.73 7.85
C PRO A 111 -3.33 3.39 6.82
N THR A 112 -2.22 2.80 7.24
CA THR A 112 -1.14 2.46 6.29
C THR A 112 -1.58 1.40 5.31
N MET A 113 -2.26 0.37 5.79
CA MET A 113 -2.78 -0.68 4.91
C MET A 113 -3.77 -0.09 3.91
N ARG A 114 -4.61 0.85 4.34
CA ARG A 114 -5.57 1.50 3.45
C ARG A 114 -4.86 2.25 2.34
N GLU A 115 -3.78 2.98 2.65
CA GLU A 115 -3.02 3.70 1.63
C GLU A 115 -2.38 2.72 0.63
N ILE A 116 -1.83 1.61 1.13
CA ILE A 116 -1.25 0.58 0.27
C ILE A 116 -2.32 0.02 -0.67
N ARG A 117 -3.51 -0.25 -0.17
CA ARG A 117 -4.59 -0.81 -0.99
C ARG A 117 -5.17 0.20 -1.97
N TYR A 118 -5.17 1.49 -1.62
CA TYR A 118 -5.50 2.53 -2.59
C TYR A 118 -4.54 2.44 -3.79
N LEU A 119 -3.24 2.33 -3.52
CA LEU A 119 -2.26 2.23 -4.59
C LEU A 119 -2.47 0.96 -5.41
N ASP A 120 -2.67 -0.18 -4.75
CA ASP A 120 -2.94 -1.45 -5.45
C ASP A 120 -4.16 -1.30 -6.37
N LYS A 121 -5.21 -0.62 -5.89
CA LYS A 121 -6.44 -0.43 -6.67
C LYS A 121 -6.18 0.47 -7.89
N LEU A 122 -5.42 1.54 -7.71
CA LEU A 122 -5.09 2.44 -8.83
C LEU A 122 -4.32 1.70 -9.93
N VAL A 123 -3.34 0.90 -9.54
CA VAL A 123 -2.56 0.10 -10.49
C VAL A 123 -3.45 -0.96 -11.16
N ASP A 124 -4.36 -1.56 -10.41
CA ASP A 124 -5.31 -2.52 -10.96
C ASP A 124 -6.21 -1.87 -12.02
N GLU A 125 -6.73 -0.67 -11.73
CA GLU A 125 -7.56 0.07 -12.68
C GLU A 125 -6.76 0.42 -13.93
N LEU A 126 -5.50 0.80 -13.75
CA LEU A 126 -4.60 1.08 -14.86
C LEU A 126 -4.43 -0.16 -15.75
N ALA A 127 -4.15 -1.30 -15.12
CA ALA A 127 -3.98 -2.56 -15.84
C ALA A 127 -5.26 -3.00 -16.55
N LYS A 128 -6.42 -2.62 -16.04
CA LYS A 128 -7.71 -2.96 -16.66
C LYS A 128 -8.12 -2.00 -17.78
N GLY A 129 -7.27 -1.03 -18.10
CA GLY A 129 -7.50 -0.15 -19.22
C GLY A 129 -8.31 1.10 -18.92
N LYS A 130 -8.55 1.41 -17.65
CA LYS A 130 -9.29 2.61 -17.30
C LYS A 130 -8.52 3.86 -17.75
N ALA A 131 -9.22 4.87 -18.24
CA ALA A 131 -8.60 6.11 -18.68
C ALA A 131 -7.99 6.85 -17.48
N MET A 132 -6.84 7.52 -17.70
CA MET A 132 -6.13 8.21 -16.62
C MET A 132 -7.01 9.25 -15.93
N ASP A 133 -7.80 10.02 -16.68
CA ASP A 133 -8.67 11.05 -16.07
C ASP A 133 -9.75 10.45 -15.18
N LYS A 134 -10.05 9.16 -15.32
CA LYS A 134 -11.01 8.46 -14.47
C LYS A 134 -10.32 7.79 -13.28
N ILE A 135 -9.07 7.41 -13.45
CA ILE A 135 -8.27 6.85 -12.36
C ILE A 135 -7.93 7.95 -11.35
N LEU A 136 -7.50 9.10 -11.84
CA LEU A 136 -7.10 10.23 -11.02
C LEU A 136 -8.36 11.07 -10.70
N ARG A 137 -9.04 10.66 -9.63
CA ARG A 137 -10.28 11.31 -9.21
C ARG A 137 -10.03 12.76 -8.83
N ALA A 138 -10.98 13.60 -9.16
CA ALA A 138 -10.84 15.04 -8.91
C ALA A 138 -11.11 15.41 -7.45
#